data_c92d7a3dea3cd7664b4057c548488ac2
#
_entry.id   c92d7a3dea3cd7664b4057c548488ac2
#
_cell.length_a   1.000
_cell.length_b   1.000
_cell.length_c   1.000
_cell.angle_alpha   90.00
_cell.angle_beta   90.00
_cell.angle_gamma   90.00
#
_symmetry.space_group_name_H-M   'P 1'
#
loop_
_entity.id
_entity.type
_entity.pdbx_description
1 polymer ?
#
loop_
_entity_poly.entity_id
_entity_poly.type
_entity_poly.pdbx_seq_one_letter_code
_entity_poly.pdbx_strand_id
1 'polypeptide(L)'
;MSTIRAKDRDAVIQSLRAGVVPRVGQHLIQVGRVGELAALIKDVDRLAEGGSAFRVVIGEYGAGKTFFLNLVRGIAMERKLVTMHADLNPDRRLHASGGQARSLYAELAKNMSTRTKPDGGALQGIVEKFISQAKTEARSKGIDSETVIRQYLAELTEMVNGYDFAEVIAAYCRGFDE
;
A
#
# COMPACT_ATOMS: atom_id res chain seq x y z
N MET A 1 -4.90 11.61 -28.16
CA MET A 1 -4.00 12.20 -27.14
C MET A 1 -4.85 12.77 -26.03
N SER A 2 -4.81 12.25 -24.81
CA SER A 2 -5.55 12.85 -23.69
C SER A 2 -4.90 14.18 -23.33
N THR A 3 -5.69 15.24 -23.29
CA THR A 3 -5.21 16.58 -22.91
C THR A 3 -4.81 16.56 -21.46
N ILE A 4 -3.52 16.83 -21.17
CA ILE A 4 -3.00 16.91 -19.79
C ILE A 4 -3.66 18.11 -19.11
N ARG A 5 -4.24 17.89 -17.91
CA ARG A 5 -4.81 18.99 -17.13
C ARG A 5 -3.72 20.00 -16.75
N ALA A 6 -4.00 21.29 -16.90
CA ALA A 6 -3.03 22.35 -16.61
C ALA A 6 -2.44 22.22 -15.19
N LYS A 7 -3.27 21.90 -14.21
CA LYS A 7 -2.85 21.68 -12.81
C LYS A 7 -1.81 20.57 -12.66
N ASP A 8 -1.98 19.45 -13.36
CA ASP A 8 -1.06 18.31 -13.28
C ASP A 8 0.28 18.64 -13.95
N ARG A 9 0.24 19.32 -15.10
CA ARG A 9 1.44 19.83 -15.79
C ARG A 9 2.23 20.78 -14.90
N ASP A 10 1.56 21.76 -14.29
CA ASP A 10 2.20 22.78 -13.46
C ASP A 10 2.80 22.15 -12.18
N ALA A 11 2.11 21.18 -11.56
CA ALA A 11 2.63 20.42 -10.42
C ALA A 11 3.91 19.62 -10.77
N VAL A 12 3.93 18.99 -11.94
CA VAL A 12 5.13 18.28 -12.44
C VAL A 12 6.29 19.25 -12.64
N ILE A 13 6.06 20.37 -13.33
CA ILE A 13 7.10 21.38 -13.60
C ILE A 13 7.65 21.96 -12.30
N GLN A 14 6.81 22.31 -11.34
CA GLN A 14 7.25 22.85 -10.03
C GLN A 14 8.08 21.83 -9.25
N SER A 15 7.67 20.55 -9.22
CA SER A 15 8.43 19.48 -8.57
C SER A 15 9.82 19.32 -9.19
N LEU A 16 9.90 19.32 -10.53
CA LEU A 16 11.18 19.19 -11.24
C LEU A 16 12.10 20.40 -10.98
N ARG A 17 11.53 21.63 -10.94
CA ARG A 17 12.29 22.84 -10.60
C ARG A 17 12.83 22.79 -9.17
N ALA A 18 12.09 22.20 -8.24
CA ALA A 18 12.52 21.99 -6.86
C ALA A 18 13.49 20.80 -6.68
N GLY A 19 13.83 20.07 -7.75
CA GLY A 19 14.73 18.92 -7.67
C GLY A 19 14.10 17.70 -6.97
N VAL A 20 12.77 17.64 -6.87
CA VAL A 20 12.07 16.53 -6.21
C VAL A 20 11.26 15.71 -7.21
N VAL A 21 11.04 14.44 -6.87
CA VAL A 21 10.22 13.54 -7.69
C VAL A 21 8.76 13.99 -7.62
N PRO A 22 8.09 14.27 -8.76
CA PRO A 22 6.68 14.63 -8.78
C PRO A 22 5.82 13.51 -8.16
N ARG A 23 4.83 13.88 -7.34
CA ARG A 23 3.87 12.92 -6.76
C ARG A 23 2.78 12.51 -7.72
N VAL A 24 2.43 13.40 -8.65
CA VAL A 24 1.40 13.20 -9.70
C VAL A 24 2.04 13.37 -11.08
N GLY A 25 1.45 12.73 -12.09
CA GLY A 25 1.88 12.92 -13.48
C GLY A 25 3.22 12.28 -13.83
N GLN A 26 3.75 11.36 -13.03
CA GLN A 26 5.02 10.66 -13.29
C GLN A 26 5.03 9.97 -14.66
N HIS A 27 3.91 9.39 -15.07
CA HIS A 27 3.74 8.77 -16.37
C HIS A 27 3.90 9.74 -17.56
N LEU A 28 3.78 11.05 -17.32
CA LEU A 28 3.93 12.09 -18.35
C LEU A 28 5.40 12.41 -18.67
N ILE A 29 6.28 12.12 -17.73
CA ILE A 29 7.72 12.42 -17.83
C ILE A 29 8.58 11.15 -17.86
N GLN A 30 7.96 9.99 -17.81
CA GLN A 30 8.67 8.73 -17.89
C GLN A 30 9.19 8.53 -19.33
N VAL A 31 10.51 8.46 -19.47
CA VAL A 31 11.20 8.22 -20.74
C VAL A 31 12.14 7.03 -20.58
N GLY A 32 12.12 6.14 -21.56
CA GLY A 32 12.94 4.92 -21.55
C GLY A 32 12.42 3.84 -20.58
N ARG A 33 13.24 2.82 -20.32
CA ARG A 33 12.95 1.69 -19.40
C ARG A 33 11.64 0.96 -19.67
N VAL A 34 11.23 0.91 -20.93
CA VAL A 34 9.96 0.29 -21.33
C VAL A 34 9.93 -1.19 -20.97
N GLY A 35 11.07 -1.88 -21.15
CA GLY A 35 11.20 -3.31 -20.83
C GLY A 35 11.07 -3.58 -19.32
N GLU A 36 11.75 -2.79 -18.49
CA GLU A 36 11.71 -2.90 -17.03
C GLU A 36 10.31 -2.58 -16.50
N LEU A 37 9.67 -1.54 -17.03
CA LEU A 37 8.31 -1.18 -16.67
C LEU A 37 7.32 -2.28 -17.06
N ALA A 38 7.44 -2.84 -18.26
CA ALA A 38 6.59 -3.95 -18.70
C ALA A 38 6.75 -5.20 -17.82
N ALA A 39 7.97 -5.51 -17.37
CA ALA A 39 8.22 -6.60 -16.45
C ALA A 39 7.56 -6.38 -15.09
N LEU A 40 7.62 -5.16 -14.56
CA LEU A 40 6.97 -4.81 -13.28
C LEU A 40 5.44 -4.78 -13.39
N ILE A 41 4.90 -4.34 -14.52
CA ILE A 41 3.46 -4.41 -14.77
C ILE A 41 2.99 -5.87 -14.76
N LYS A 42 3.73 -6.78 -15.39
CA LYS A 42 3.45 -8.22 -15.30
C LYS A 42 3.43 -8.75 -13.87
N ASP A 43 4.37 -8.29 -13.03
CA ASP A 43 4.39 -8.69 -11.61
C ASP A 43 3.18 -8.13 -10.86
N VAL A 44 2.81 -6.87 -11.12
CA VAL A 44 1.60 -6.25 -10.53
C VAL A 44 0.33 -6.99 -10.96
N ASP A 45 0.22 -7.40 -12.23
CA ASP A 45 -0.91 -8.19 -12.72
C ASP A 45 -0.96 -9.57 -12.03
N ARG A 46 0.18 -10.24 -11.90
CA ARG A 46 0.28 -11.51 -11.14
C ARG A 46 -0.14 -11.36 -9.69
N LEU A 47 0.26 -10.28 -9.01
CA LEU A 47 -0.16 -9.99 -7.64
C LEU A 47 -1.67 -9.78 -7.54
N ALA A 48 -2.28 -9.11 -8.52
CA ALA A 48 -3.73 -8.90 -8.58
C ALA A 48 -4.51 -10.21 -8.75
N GLU A 49 -3.88 -11.24 -9.32
CA GLU A 49 -4.41 -12.59 -9.48
C GLU A 49 -4.09 -13.53 -8.30
N GLY A 50 -3.56 -12.99 -7.19
CA GLY A 50 -3.22 -13.76 -5.98
C GLY A 50 -1.84 -14.44 -6.01
N GLY A 51 -1.02 -14.14 -7.02
CA GLY A 51 0.35 -14.62 -7.11
C GLY A 51 1.34 -13.80 -6.28
N SER A 52 2.63 -14.09 -6.43
CA SER A 52 3.72 -13.37 -5.76
C SER A 52 4.84 -13.02 -6.73
N ALA A 53 5.59 -11.96 -6.41
CA ALA A 53 6.78 -11.55 -7.14
C ALA A 53 7.78 -10.90 -6.19
N PHE A 54 9.07 -11.05 -6.50
CA PHE A 54 10.17 -10.37 -5.82
C PHE A 54 11.05 -9.70 -6.87
N ARG A 55 11.39 -8.42 -6.64
CA ARG A 55 12.26 -7.65 -7.52
C ARG A 55 13.30 -6.87 -6.75
N VAL A 56 14.52 -6.86 -7.26
CA VAL A 56 15.59 -5.98 -6.80
C VAL A 56 15.86 -4.95 -7.90
N VAL A 57 15.82 -3.67 -7.54
CA VAL A 57 16.16 -2.56 -8.45
C VAL A 57 17.51 -2.01 -8.05
N ILE A 58 18.51 -2.24 -8.89
CA ILE A 58 19.90 -1.82 -8.67
C ILE A 58 20.21 -0.64 -9.60
N GLY A 59 20.97 0.32 -9.11
CA GLY A 59 21.42 1.47 -9.89
C GLY A 59 22.23 2.43 -9.02
N GLU A 60 23.02 3.26 -9.65
CA GLU A 60 23.83 4.29 -8.99
C GLU A 60 22.99 5.36 -8.32
N TYR A 61 23.61 6.20 -7.49
CA TYR A 61 22.94 7.38 -6.93
C TYR A 61 22.50 8.30 -8.09
N GLY A 62 21.29 8.84 -7.99
CA GLY A 62 20.72 9.68 -9.06
C GLY A 62 20.13 8.92 -10.26
N ALA A 63 20.26 7.59 -10.36
CA ALA A 63 19.72 6.79 -11.46
C ALA A 63 18.18 6.75 -11.56
N GLY A 64 17.45 7.46 -10.69
CA GLY A 64 16.00 7.54 -10.71
C GLY A 64 15.27 6.35 -10.09
N LYS A 65 15.91 5.57 -9.19
CA LYS A 65 15.27 4.43 -8.50
C LYS A 65 13.99 4.83 -7.79
N THR A 66 14.03 5.90 -7.01
CA THR A 66 12.85 6.41 -6.27
C THR A 66 11.72 6.81 -7.21
N PHE A 67 12.03 7.48 -8.32
CA PHE A 67 11.04 7.81 -9.35
C PHE A 67 10.38 6.55 -9.90
N PHE A 68 11.18 5.55 -10.23
CA PHE A 68 10.71 4.30 -10.81
C PHE A 68 9.83 3.50 -9.83
N LEU A 69 10.22 3.40 -8.55
CA LEU A 69 9.41 2.75 -7.51
C LEU A 69 8.09 3.47 -7.28
N ASN A 70 8.10 4.82 -7.27
CA ASN A 70 6.87 5.60 -7.13
C ASN A 70 5.93 5.43 -8.34
N LEU A 71 6.47 5.33 -9.55
CA LEU A 71 5.70 5.04 -10.76
C LEU A 71 4.99 3.68 -10.66
N VAL A 72 5.72 2.64 -10.25
CA VAL A 72 5.17 1.28 -10.07
C VAL A 72 4.10 1.27 -8.97
N ARG A 73 4.35 1.96 -7.85
CA ARG A 73 3.39 2.15 -6.76
C ARG A 73 2.09 2.80 -7.27
N GLY A 74 2.20 3.85 -8.10
CA GLY A 74 1.05 4.48 -8.73
C GLY A 74 0.24 3.51 -9.59
N ILE A 75 0.93 2.71 -10.41
CA ILE A 75 0.30 1.69 -11.26
C ILE A 75 -0.41 0.62 -10.40
N ALA A 76 0.21 0.15 -9.32
CA ALA A 76 -0.38 -0.82 -8.41
C ALA A 76 -1.68 -0.27 -7.76
N MET A 77 -1.66 0.98 -7.32
CA MET A 77 -2.84 1.64 -6.74
C MET A 77 -3.97 1.82 -7.76
N GLU A 78 -3.66 2.12 -9.03
CA GLU A 78 -4.66 2.17 -10.11
C GLU A 78 -5.32 0.79 -10.34
N ARG A 79 -4.60 -0.29 -10.09
CA ARG A 79 -5.13 -1.67 -10.09
C ARG A 79 -5.81 -2.08 -8.77
N LYS A 80 -6.10 -1.10 -7.90
CA LYS A 80 -6.77 -1.29 -6.61
C LYS A 80 -5.98 -2.14 -5.60
N LEU A 81 -4.66 -2.27 -5.79
CA LEU A 81 -3.78 -2.91 -4.82
C LEU A 81 -3.45 -1.93 -3.70
N VAL A 82 -3.26 -2.48 -2.51
CA VAL A 82 -2.68 -1.75 -1.38
C VAL A 82 -1.17 -1.74 -1.53
N THR A 83 -0.54 -0.59 -1.30
CA THR A 83 0.91 -0.46 -1.34
C THR A 83 1.45 -0.01 0.01
N MET A 84 2.61 -0.54 0.38
CA MET A 84 3.37 -0.11 1.54
C MET A 84 4.79 0.20 1.11
N HIS A 85 5.40 1.21 1.72
CA HIS A 85 6.80 1.56 1.44
C HIS A 85 7.50 2.05 2.70
N ALA A 86 8.80 1.81 2.76
CA ALA A 86 9.67 2.35 3.81
C ALA A 86 11.09 2.49 3.27
N ASP A 87 11.78 3.54 3.72
CA ASP A 87 13.21 3.69 3.51
C ASP A 87 13.97 2.92 4.58
N LEU A 88 14.91 2.07 4.14
CA LEU A 88 15.79 1.34 5.03
C LEU A 88 16.89 2.28 5.54
N ASN A 89 17.13 2.25 6.83
CA ASN A 89 18.20 2.98 7.51
C ASN A 89 18.71 2.15 8.70
N PRO A 90 19.72 2.61 9.46
CA PRO A 90 20.22 1.86 10.60
C PRO A 90 19.17 1.47 11.64
N ASP A 91 18.10 2.28 11.81
CA ASP A 91 17.03 2.05 12.78
C ASP A 91 15.84 1.25 12.20
N ARG A 92 15.89 0.92 10.90
CA ARG A 92 14.83 0.23 10.15
C ARG A 92 15.44 -0.87 9.28
N ARG A 93 15.73 -2.03 9.88
CA ARG A 93 16.33 -3.17 9.19
C ARG A 93 15.47 -4.41 9.39
N LEU A 94 15.34 -5.24 8.35
CA LEU A 94 14.65 -6.54 8.46
C LEU A 94 15.37 -7.50 9.40
N HIS A 95 16.70 -7.48 9.36
CA HIS A 95 17.56 -8.37 10.14
C HIS A 95 18.34 -7.57 11.18
N ALA A 96 17.80 -7.50 12.39
CA ALA A 96 18.49 -6.87 13.52
C ALA A 96 17.85 -7.27 14.85
N SER A 97 18.66 -7.33 15.90
CA SER A 97 18.28 -7.81 17.23
C SER A 97 17.70 -6.75 18.16
N GLY A 98 17.65 -5.48 17.75
CA GLY A 98 17.32 -4.34 18.62
C GLY A 98 15.96 -3.69 18.33
N GLY A 99 14.95 -4.40 17.81
CA GLY A 99 13.62 -3.83 17.53
C GLY A 99 13.50 -3.08 16.20
N GLN A 100 14.56 -3.06 15.38
CA GLN A 100 14.58 -2.32 14.10
C GLN A 100 13.57 -2.90 13.10
N ALA A 101 13.30 -4.21 13.13
CA ALA A 101 12.25 -4.82 12.32
C ALA A 101 10.86 -4.26 12.69
N ARG A 102 10.57 -4.08 13.98
CA ARG A 102 9.32 -3.45 14.45
C ARG A 102 9.20 -2.02 13.93
N SER A 103 10.28 -1.23 13.98
CA SER A 103 10.30 0.13 13.44
C SER A 103 10.05 0.16 11.94
N LEU A 104 10.61 -0.82 11.19
CA LEU A 104 10.36 -0.96 9.76
C LEU A 104 8.89 -1.29 9.48
N TYR A 105 8.29 -2.25 10.19
CA TYR A 105 6.87 -2.60 10.02
C TYR A 105 5.94 -1.45 10.40
N ALA A 106 6.25 -0.71 11.47
CA ALA A 106 5.49 0.48 11.85
C ALA A 106 5.51 1.54 10.75
N GLU A 107 6.66 1.77 10.13
CA GLU A 107 6.77 2.71 9.00
C GLU A 107 6.01 2.21 7.76
N LEU A 108 6.09 0.91 7.44
CA LEU A 108 5.31 0.31 6.36
C LEU A 108 3.81 0.48 6.58
N ALA A 109 3.31 0.24 7.79
CA ALA A 109 1.90 0.40 8.15
C ALA A 109 1.46 1.88 8.07
N LYS A 110 2.29 2.82 8.56
CA LYS A 110 2.06 4.26 8.46
C LYS A 110 1.97 4.72 7.01
N ASN A 111 2.84 4.20 6.14
CA ASN A 111 2.89 4.54 4.73
C ASN A 111 1.99 3.64 3.86
N MET A 112 1.11 2.86 4.47
CA MET A 112 0.12 2.08 3.74
C MET A 112 -0.77 3.01 2.93
N SER A 113 -0.90 2.72 1.64
CA SER A 113 -1.56 3.60 0.67
C SER A 113 -2.51 2.84 -0.23
N THR A 114 -3.56 3.51 -0.63
CA THR A 114 -4.56 3.05 -1.59
C THR A 114 -4.79 4.14 -2.63
N ARG A 115 -5.54 3.85 -3.69
CA ARG A 115 -5.91 4.84 -4.69
C ARG A 115 -6.63 6.06 -4.10
N THR A 116 -7.43 5.87 -3.05
CA THR A 116 -8.17 6.95 -2.37
C THR A 116 -7.35 7.70 -1.33
N LYS A 117 -6.30 7.06 -0.79
CA LYS A 117 -5.33 7.64 0.15
C LYS A 117 -3.89 7.35 -0.33
N PRO A 118 -3.40 8.05 -1.36
CA PRO A 118 -2.10 7.75 -1.96
C PRO A 118 -0.90 8.18 -1.13
N ASP A 119 -1.07 9.09 -0.18
CA ASP A 119 0.01 9.68 0.63
C ASP A 119 0.27 8.94 1.96
N GLY A 120 -0.32 7.77 2.16
CA GLY A 120 -0.20 6.98 3.39
C GLY A 120 -1.42 7.10 4.32
N GLY A 121 -1.37 6.43 5.46
CA GLY A 121 -2.43 6.44 6.47
C GLY A 121 -3.72 5.72 6.04
N ALA A 122 -3.62 4.80 5.07
CA ALA A 122 -4.80 4.10 4.56
C ALA A 122 -5.28 2.97 5.49
N LEU A 123 -4.48 2.52 6.46
CA LEU A 123 -4.80 1.38 7.32
C LEU A 123 -6.16 1.55 8.02
N GLN A 124 -6.39 2.70 8.64
CA GLN A 124 -7.65 2.98 9.32
C GLN A 124 -8.85 2.82 8.37
N GLY A 125 -8.83 3.46 7.21
CA GLY A 125 -9.92 3.38 6.24
C GLY A 125 -10.13 1.98 5.66
N ILE A 126 -9.07 1.13 5.61
CA ILE A 126 -9.19 -0.27 5.21
C ILE A 126 -9.94 -1.05 6.29
N VAL A 127 -9.58 -0.86 7.57
CA VAL A 127 -10.25 -1.51 8.70
C VAL A 127 -11.71 -1.07 8.81
N GLU A 128 -11.99 0.23 8.71
CA GLU A 128 -13.36 0.77 8.71
C GLU A 128 -14.22 0.17 7.60
N LYS A 129 -13.66 0.06 6.39
CA LYS A 129 -14.36 -0.56 5.26
C LYS A 129 -14.62 -2.05 5.50
N PHE A 130 -13.65 -2.78 6.04
CA PHE A 130 -13.82 -4.18 6.41
C PHE A 130 -14.96 -4.37 7.42
N ILE A 131 -14.98 -3.56 8.49
CA ILE A 131 -16.05 -3.59 9.50
C ILE A 131 -17.42 -3.30 8.88
N SER A 132 -17.51 -2.26 8.04
CA SER A 132 -18.75 -1.89 7.37
C SER A 132 -19.28 -3.01 6.47
N GLN A 133 -18.38 -3.71 5.76
CA GLN A 133 -18.76 -4.86 4.93
C GLN A 133 -19.24 -6.02 5.79
N ALA A 134 -18.52 -6.36 6.86
CA ALA A 134 -18.90 -7.43 7.77
C ALA A 134 -20.28 -7.17 8.42
N LYS A 135 -20.54 -5.93 8.87
CA LYS A 135 -21.85 -5.53 9.41
C LYS A 135 -22.98 -5.65 8.38
N THR A 136 -22.71 -5.28 7.12
CA THR A 136 -23.69 -5.40 6.05
C THR A 136 -24.03 -6.87 5.77
N GLU A 137 -23.02 -7.72 5.73
CA GLU A 137 -23.18 -9.17 5.54
C GLU A 137 -23.92 -9.82 6.71
N ALA A 138 -23.56 -9.45 7.94
CA ALA A 138 -24.22 -9.93 9.15
C ALA A 138 -25.73 -9.64 9.13
N ARG A 139 -26.11 -8.41 8.77
CA ARG A 139 -27.52 -8.02 8.59
C ARG A 139 -28.22 -8.83 7.53
N SER A 140 -27.56 -9.08 6.39
CA SER A 140 -28.17 -9.87 5.30
C SER A 140 -28.38 -11.35 5.67
N LYS A 141 -27.53 -11.91 6.55
CA LYS A 141 -27.58 -13.30 7.00
C LYS A 141 -28.38 -13.47 8.31
N GLY A 142 -28.79 -12.39 8.98
CA GLY A 142 -29.48 -12.43 10.26
C GLY A 142 -28.60 -12.97 11.42
N ILE A 143 -27.28 -12.78 11.34
CA ILE A 143 -26.32 -13.22 12.35
C ILE A 143 -25.60 -12.01 12.97
N ASP A 144 -24.94 -12.24 14.10
CA ASP A 144 -24.18 -11.20 14.76
C ASP A 144 -22.93 -10.77 13.96
N SER A 145 -22.63 -9.48 13.96
CA SER A 145 -21.50 -8.90 13.23
C SER A 145 -20.14 -9.39 13.76
N GLU A 146 -20.02 -9.64 15.06
CA GLU A 146 -18.80 -10.17 15.65
C GLU A 146 -18.49 -11.59 15.13
N THR A 147 -19.53 -12.39 14.93
CA THR A 147 -19.41 -13.75 14.34
C THR A 147 -18.82 -13.67 12.92
N VAL A 148 -19.33 -12.77 12.07
CA VAL A 148 -18.81 -12.59 10.71
C VAL A 148 -17.36 -12.11 10.74
N ILE A 149 -17.04 -11.14 11.59
CA ILE A 149 -15.68 -10.61 11.74
C ILE A 149 -14.72 -11.72 12.18
N ARG A 150 -15.10 -12.53 13.19
CA ARG A 150 -14.28 -13.65 13.65
C ARG A 150 -14.09 -14.72 12.57
N GLN A 151 -15.08 -15.00 11.74
CA GLN A 151 -14.93 -15.90 10.60
C GLN A 151 -13.88 -15.41 9.60
N TYR A 152 -13.91 -14.14 9.23
CA TYR A 152 -12.89 -13.57 8.34
C TYR A 152 -11.48 -13.50 8.96
N LEU A 153 -11.41 -13.32 10.28
CA LEU A 153 -10.13 -13.26 10.98
C LEU A 153 -9.59 -14.65 11.36
N ALA A 154 -10.38 -15.72 11.21
CA ALA A 154 -9.97 -17.07 11.58
C ALA A 154 -8.68 -17.51 10.86
N GLU A 155 -8.56 -17.19 9.57
CA GLU A 155 -7.35 -17.49 8.79
C GLU A 155 -6.10 -16.75 9.33
N LEU A 156 -6.28 -15.57 9.93
CA LEU A 156 -5.19 -14.81 10.54
C LEU A 156 -4.73 -15.39 11.87
N THR A 157 -5.60 -16.07 12.61
CA THR A 157 -5.25 -16.66 13.91
C THR A 157 -4.27 -17.82 13.79
N GLU A 158 -4.22 -18.48 12.64
CA GLU A 158 -3.25 -19.53 12.33
C GLU A 158 -1.84 -18.99 12.04
N MET A 159 -1.71 -17.68 11.78
CA MET A 159 -0.43 -17.03 11.56
C MET A 159 0.27 -16.71 12.89
N VAL A 160 1.60 -16.63 12.88
CA VAL A 160 2.39 -16.20 14.04
C VAL A 160 1.95 -14.79 14.47
N ASN A 161 1.49 -14.63 15.71
CA ASN A 161 0.88 -13.41 16.27
C ASN A 161 -0.43 -12.96 15.57
N GLY A 162 -1.04 -13.80 14.75
CA GLY A 162 -2.31 -13.49 14.09
C GLY A 162 -3.47 -13.36 15.08
N TYR A 163 -3.42 -14.11 16.19
CA TYR A 163 -4.40 -14.02 17.28
C TYR A 163 -4.46 -12.61 17.87
N ASP A 164 -3.33 -12.01 18.22
CA ASP A 164 -3.28 -10.66 18.80
C ASP A 164 -3.84 -9.61 17.81
N PHE A 165 -3.53 -9.75 16.53
CA PHE A 165 -4.05 -8.86 15.50
C PHE A 165 -5.58 -8.99 15.35
N ALA A 166 -6.09 -10.22 15.36
CA ALA A 166 -7.53 -10.48 15.28
C ALA A 166 -8.29 -9.89 16.50
N GLU A 167 -7.73 -10.03 17.70
CA GLU A 167 -8.31 -9.42 18.92
C GLU A 167 -8.31 -7.90 18.88
N VAL A 168 -7.24 -7.26 18.36
CA VAL A 168 -7.20 -5.80 18.18
C VAL A 168 -8.28 -5.34 17.20
N ILE A 169 -8.46 -6.03 16.08
CA ILE A 169 -9.51 -5.70 15.10
C ILE A 169 -10.90 -5.91 15.72
N ALA A 170 -11.13 -7.00 16.44
CA ALA A 170 -12.41 -7.26 17.11
C ALA A 170 -12.71 -6.21 18.20
N ALA A 171 -11.72 -5.80 18.98
CA ALA A 171 -11.87 -4.73 19.97
C ALA A 171 -12.18 -3.38 19.32
N TYR A 172 -11.51 -3.05 18.22
CA TYR A 172 -11.77 -1.83 17.44
C TYR A 172 -13.20 -1.82 16.88
N CYS A 173 -13.70 -2.99 16.44
CA CYS A 173 -15.06 -3.14 15.94
C CYS A 173 -16.12 -2.85 17.04
N ARG A 174 -15.89 -3.30 18.27
CA ARG A 174 -16.79 -3.04 19.40
C ARG A 174 -16.87 -1.54 19.74
N GLY A 175 -15.74 -0.83 19.72
CA GLY A 175 -15.70 0.62 19.94
C GLY A 175 -16.38 1.48 18.86
N PHE A 176 -16.75 0.89 17.72
CA PHE A 176 -17.53 1.57 16.67
C PHE A 176 -19.05 1.53 16.91
N ASP A 177 -19.51 0.75 17.89
CA ASP A 177 -20.94 0.58 18.21
C ASP A 177 -21.37 1.46 19.40
N GLU A 178 -20.43 2.19 20.03
CA GLU A 178 -20.66 3.21 21.06
C GLU A 178 -20.69 4.62 20.44
#